data_58c554f48721c654b38bca7390a0463d
#
_entry.id   58c554f48721c654b38bca7390a0463d
#
_cell.length_a   1.000
_cell.length_b   1.000
_cell.length_c   1.000
_cell.angle_alpha   90.00
_cell.angle_beta   90.00
_cell.angle_gamma   90.00
#
_symmetry.space_group_name_H-M   'P 1'
#
loop_
_entity.id
_entity.type
_entity.pdbx_description
1 polymer ?
#
loop_
_entity_poly.entity_id
_entity_poly.type
_entity_poly.pdbx_seq_one_letter_code
_entity_poly.pdbx_strand_id
1 'polypeptide(L)'
;MKYDIFLKQAIMAAEKAGVPILSYFEKIKTIKKKNKNIRDLISEVDILSEKEIISTLKIKFKKHNFLAEESGLQNNKSDFTWIIDPLDGTVNYIKGIKLCVI
;
A
#
# COMPACT_ATOMS: atom_id res chain seq x y z
N MET A 1 12.78 21.99 7.20
CA MET A 1 13.00 22.09 5.75
C MET A 1 11.68 21.92 5.00
N LYS A 2 11.63 22.40 3.81
CA LYS A 2 10.43 22.40 2.96
C LYS A 2 9.82 20.99 2.76
N TYR A 3 10.65 19.96 2.70
CA TYR A 3 10.20 18.59 2.42
C TYR A 3 9.98 17.73 3.65
N ASP A 4 10.19 18.27 4.86
CA ASP A 4 10.00 17.50 6.10
C ASP A 4 8.56 17.08 6.29
N ILE A 5 7.60 17.92 5.88
CA ILE A 5 6.19 17.60 5.95
C ILE A 5 5.81 16.44 5.01
N PHE A 6 6.46 16.36 3.85
CA PHE A 6 6.25 15.25 2.92
C PHE A 6 6.72 13.94 3.53
N LEU A 7 7.92 13.91 4.10
CA LEU A 7 8.46 12.73 4.75
C LEU A 7 7.58 12.28 5.91
N LYS A 8 7.15 13.22 6.75
CA LYS A 8 6.29 12.92 7.90
C LYS A 8 4.98 12.27 7.47
N GLN A 9 4.35 12.81 6.43
CA GLN A 9 3.10 12.27 5.92
C GLN A 9 3.31 10.92 5.22
N ALA A 10 4.44 10.72 4.56
CA ALA A 10 4.78 9.44 3.95
C ALA A 10 4.93 8.34 5.01
N ILE A 11 5.61 8.63 6.12
CA ILE A 11 5.76 7.69 7.23
C ILE A 11 4.39 7.34 7.82
N MET A 12 3.56 8.34 8.08
CA MET A 12 2.20 8.12 8.59
C MET A 12 1.38 7.25 7.65
N ALA A 13 1.44 7.51 6.36
CA ALA A 13 0.71 6.74 5.36
C ALA A 13 1.20 5.28 5.32
N ALA A 14 2.51 5.07 5.38
CA ALA A 14 3.10 3.73 5.39
C ALA A 14 2.68 2.94 6.64
N GLU A 15 2.66 3.59 7.80
CA GLU A 15 2.22 2.95 9.05
C GLU A 15 0.76 2.51 8.95
N LYS A 16 -0.10 3.36 8.42
CA LYS A 16 -1.52 3.02 8.24
C LYS A 16 -1.72 1.88 7.25
N ALA A 17 -0.94 1.85 6.18
CA ALA A 17 -1.00 0.76 5.19
C ALA A 17 -0.53 -0.57 5.76
N GLY A 18 0.38 -0.54 6.74
CA GLY A 18 0.85 -1.75 7.42
C GLY A 18 -0.26 -2.51 8.15
N VAL A 19 -1.31 -1.84 8.60
CA VAL A 19 -2.41 -2.48 9.32
C VAL A 19 -3.12 -3.54 8.47
N PRO A 20 -3.65 -3.24 7.26
CA PRO A 20 -4.26 -4.28 6.44
C PRO A 20 -3.27 -5.36 6.00
N ILE A 21 -2.02 -5.00 5.72
CA ILE A 21 -0.99 -5.99 5.33
C ILE A 21 -0.80 -7.03 6.42
N LEU A 22 -0.63 -6.61 7.67
CA LEU A 22 -0.46 -7.53 8.80
C LEU A 22 -1.73 -8.33 9.08
N SER A 23 -2.89 -7.69 8.98
CA SER A 23 -4.19 -8.34 9.18
C SER A 23 -4.40 -9.51 8.21
N TYR A 24 -4.08 -9.30 6.94
CA TYR A 24 -4.26 -10.34 5.92
C TYR A 24 -3.16 -11.41 5.93
N PHE A 25 -2.05 -11.16 6.59
CA PHE A 25 -0.95 -12.13 6.69
C PHE A 25 -1.42 -13.46 7.26
N GLU A 26 -2.20 -13.44 8.34
CA GLU A 26 -2.76 -14.65 8.94
C GLU A 26 -3.83 -15.30 8.06
N LYS A 27 -4.59 -14.50 7.31
CA LYS A 27 -5.59 -15.01 6.36
C LYS A 27 -4.95 -15.84 5.24
N ILE A 28 -3.76 -15.47 4.80
CA ILE A 28 -3.01 -16.22 3.79
C ILE A 28 -2.69 -17.62 4.29
N LYS A 29 -2.28 -17.76 5.54
CA LYS A 29 -2.04 -19.06 6.15
C LYS A 29 -3.28 -19.95 6.14
N THR A 30 -4.42 -19.39 6.49
CA THR A 30 -5.70 -20.09 6.51
C THR A 30 -6.12 -20.53 5.10
N ILE A 31 -5.94 -19.67 4.12
CA ILE A 31 -6.29 -19.92 2.73
C ILE A 31 -5.43 -21.03 2.13
N LYS A 32 -4.14 -21.08 2.45
CA LYS A 32 -3.26 -22.16 2.05
C LYS A 32 -3.77 -23.51 2.54
N LYS A 33 -4.19 -23.57 3.82
CA LYS A 33 -4.75 -24.78 4.40
C LYS A 33 -6.05 -25.23 3.72
N LYS A 34 -6.87 -24.27 3.30
CA LYS A 34 -8.17 -24.52 2.67
C LYS A 34 -8.10 -24.63 1.15
N ASN A 35 -6.91 -24.56 0.57
CA ASN A 35 -6.69 -24.63 -0.86
C ASN A 35 -7.47 -23.58 -1.66
N LYS A 36 -7.65 -22.39 -1.10
CA LYS A 36 -8.33 -21.27 -1.76
C LYS A 36 -7.37 -20.44 -2.59
N ASN A 37 -7.92 -19.57 -3.46
CA ASN A 37 -7.14 -18.74 -4.36
C ASN A 37 -6.42 -17.62 -3.63
N ILE A 38 -5.09 -17.75 -3.50
CA ILE A 38 -4.21 -16.78 -2.84
C ILE A 38 -4.10 -15.50 -3.65
N ARG A 39 -4.16 -15.57 -4.99
CA ARG A 39 -4.00 -14.40 -5.86
C ARG A 39 -5.07 -13.34 -5.60
N ASP A 40 -6.31 -13.77 -5.40
CA ASP A 40 -7.41 -12.84 -5.12
C ASP A 40 -7.18 -12.11 -3.80
N LEU A 41 -6.67 -12.82 -2.79
CA LEU A 41 -6.38 -12.21 -1.49
C LEU A 41 -5.24 -11.20 -1.58
N ILE A 42 -4.20 -11.50 -2.34
CA ILE A 42 -3.06 -10.61 -2.51
C ILE A 42 -3.46 -9.35 -3.26
N SER A 43 -4.25 -9.51 -4.32
CA SER A 43 -4.80 -8.38 -5.06
C SER A 43 -5.63 -7.48 -4.14
N GLU A 44 -6.43 -8.08 -3.27
CA GLU A 44 -7.23 -7.33 -2.28
C GLU A 44 -6.35 -6.54 -1.33
N VAL A 45 -5.28 -7.15 -0.79
CA VAL A 45 -4.35 -6.48 0.12
C VAL A 45 -3.63 -5.32 -0.58
N ASP A 46 -3.17 -5.53 -1.80
CA ASP A 46 -2.50 -4.49 -2.58
C ASP A 46 -3.43 -3.29 -2.79
N ILE A 47 -4.67 -3.55 -3.18
CA ILE A 47 -5.66 -2.49 -3.42
C ILE A 47 -5.97 -1.73 -2.13
N LEU A 48 -6.20 -2.44 -1.04
CA LEU A 48 -6.53 -1.81 0.25
C LEU A 48 -5.37 -0.96 0.77
N SER A 49 -4.14 -1.47 0.67
CA SER A 49 -2.95 -0.76 1.13
C SER A 49 -2.71 0.51 0.31
N GLU A 50 -2.87 0.41 -1.00
CA GLU A 50 -2.74 1.54 -1.91
C GLU A 50 -3.78 2.62 -1.63
N LYS A 51 -5.04 2.22 -1.43
CA LYS A 51 -6.13 3.14 -1.07
C LYS A 51 -5.85 3.85 0.26
N GLU A 52 -5.34 3.13 1.24
CA GLU A 52 -5.03 3.70 2.55
C GLU A 52 -3.93 4.76 2.44
N ILE A 53 -2.87 4.48 1.68
CA ILE A 53 -1.79 5.44 1.46
C ILE A 53 -2.32 6.70 0.76
N ILE A 54 -3.05 6.52 -0.34
CA ILE A 54 -3.58 7.64 -1.12
C ILE A 54 -4.54 8.48 -0.27
N SER A 55 -5.46 7.85 0.46
CA SER A 55 -6.40 8.54 1.33
C SER A 55 -5.69 9.38 2.39
N THR A 56 -4.66 8.82 3.01
CA THR A 56 -3.89 9.50 4.04
C THR A 56 -3.16 10.72 3.47
N LEU A 57 -2.51 10.56 2.33
CA LEU A 57 -1.78 11.66 1.68
C LEU A 57 -2.72 12.75 1.17
N LYS A 58 -3.89 12.39 0.67
CA LYS A 58 -4.87 13.36 0.16
C LYS A 58 -5.44 14.29 1.21
N ILE A 59 -5.40 13.90 2.47
CA ILE A 59 -5.86 14.78 3.56
C ILE A 59 -5.10 16.11 3.53
N LYS A 60 -3.79 16.07 3.32
CA LYS A 60 -2.96 17.29 3.26
C LYS A 60 -2.59 17.73 1.86
N PHE A 61 -2.50 16.79 0.92
CA PHE A 61 -1.97 17.05 -0.41
C PHE A 61 -2.96 16.68 -1.51
N LYS A 62 -4.22 17.06 -1.35
CA LYS A 62 -5.27 16.64 -2.28
C LYS A 62 -5.09 17.13 -3.72
N LYS A 63 -4.26 18.17 -3.94
CA LYS A 63 -3.95 18.68 -5.28
C LYS A 63 -2.70 18.06 -5.88
N HIS A 64 -1.97 17.24 -5.13
CA HIS A 64 -0.82 16.52 -5.68
C HIS A 64 -1.27 15.41 -6.63
N ASN A 65 -0.34 14.95 -7.46
CA ASN A 65 -0.59 13.81 -8.33
C ASN A 65 -0.28 12.52 -7.59
N PHE A 66 -0.94 11.44 -7.97
CA PHE A 66 -0.73 10.11 -7.38
C PHE A 66 -0.61 9.09 -8.49
N LEU A 67 0.50 8.35 -8.50
CA LEU A 67 0.76 7.25 -9.43
C LEU A 67 0.92 5.96 -8.63
N ALA A 68 0.04 5.01 -8.88
CA ALA A 68 0.04 3.73 -8.18
C ALA A 68 -0.29 2.61 -9.15
N GLU A 69 0.18 1.41 -8.85
CA GLU A 69 0.05 0.27 -9.74
C GLU A 69 -1.42 -0.07 -10.06
N GLU A 70 -2.26 -0.14 -9.02
CA GLU A 70 -3.67 -0.54 -9.20
C GLU A 70 -4.57 0.63 -9.60
N SER A 71 -4.36 1.78 -8.97
CA SER A 71 -5.21 2.96 -9.20
C SER A 71 -4.80 3.76 -10.45
N GLY A 72 -3.60 3.53 -10.97
CA GLY A 72 -3.08 4.28 -12.10
C GLY A 72 -2.66 5.70 -11.72
N LEU A 73 -2.71 6.60 -12.68
CA LEU A 73 -2.30 7.99 -12.50
C LEU A 73 -3.51 8.87 -12.21
N GLN A 74 -3.44 9.60 -11.10
CA GLN A 74 -4.36 10.68 -10.80
C GLN A 74 -3.59 11.99 -11.00
N ASN A 75 -3.76 12.61 -12.16
CA ASN A 75 -3.02 13.80 -12.53
C ASN A 75 -3.83 15.07 -12.24
N ASN A 76 -3.43 15.79 -11.21
CA ASN A 76 -4.03 17.06 -10.82
C ASN A 76 -3.21 18.27 -11.30
N LYS A 77 -2.29 18.04 -12.23
CA LYS A 77 -1.40 19.07 -12.81
C LYS A 77 -0.54 19.74 -11.74
N SER A 78 -0.14 18.98 -10.72
CA SER A 78 0.77 19.44 -9.68
C SER A 78 2.22 19.26 -10.11
N ASP A 79 3.11 20.03 -9.51
CA ASP A 79 4.56 19.81 -9.64
C ASP A 79 5.04 18.60 -8.84
N PHE A 80 4.21 18.07 -7.95
CA PHE A 80 4.55 16.95 -7.08
C PHE A 80 3.72 15.72 -7.41
N THR A 81 4.40 14.59 -7.55
CA THR A 81 3.77 13.29 -7.80
C THR A 81 4.24 12.29 -6.76
N TRP A 82 3.27 11.65 -6.09
CA TRP A 82 3.53 10.53 -5.19
C TRP A 82 3.52 9.25 -6.00
N ILE A 83 4.61 8.50 -5.92
CA ILE A 83 4.72 7.18 -6.56
C ILE A 83 4.58 6.14 -5.45
N ILE A 84 3.60 5.26 -5.60
CA ILE A 84 3.18 4.36 -4.53
C ILE A 84 3.27 2.91 -5.00
N ASP A 85 4.06 2.13 -4.27
CA ASP A 85 4.16 0.68 -4.41
C ASP A 85 4.01 0.09 -3.01
N PRO A 86 2.80 -0.33 -2.63
CA PRO A 86 2.49 -0.59 -1.24
C PRO A 86 3.05 -1.88 -0.69
N LEU A 87 3.38 -2.86 -1.52
CA LEU A 87 3.83 -4.16 -1.04
C LEU A 87 4.94 -4.73 -1.91
N ASP A 88 6.16 -4.59 -1.46
CA ASP A 88 7.32 -5.28 -2.03
C ASP A 88 7.55 -6.59 -1.26
N GLY A 89 8.15 -7.59 -1.90
CA GLY A 89 8.35 -8.90 -1.29
C GLY A 89 7.09 -9.76 -1.30
N THR A 90 6.27 -9.63 -2.34
CA THR A 90 4.99 -10.35 -2.48
C THR A 90 5.16 -11.86 -2.37
N VAL A 91 6.22 -12.44 -2.93
CA VAL A 91 6.49 -13.88 -2.86
C VAL A 91 6.70 -14.31 -1.41
N ASN A 92 7.43 -13.54 -0.63
CA ASN A 92 7.64 -13.82 0.79
C ASN A 92 6.33 -13.71 1.57
N TYR A 93 5.51 -12.72 1.24
CA TYR A 93 4.20 -12.52 1.86
C TYR A 93 3.29 -13.73 1.61
N ILE A 94 3.25 -14.23 0.37
CA ILE A 94 2.48 -15.41 -0.01
C ILE A 94 2.92 -16.63 0.79
N LYS A 95 4.23 -16.81 0.96
CA LYS A 95 4.82 -17.94 1.67
C LYS A 95 4.69 -17.84 3.19
N GLY A 96 4.14 -16.74 3.69
CA GLY A 96 4.04 -16.49 5.12
C GLY A 96 5.35 -16.09 5.77
N ILE A 97 6.33 -15.66 5.00
CA ILE A 97 7.60 -15.15 5.49
C ILE A 97 7.44 -13.66 5.79
N LYS A 98 7.75 -13.25 7.03
CA LYS A 98 7.61 -11.86 7.48
C LYS A 98 8.75 -10.97 6.97
N LEU A 99 9.10 -11.08 5.71
CA LEU A 99 10.14 -10.29 5.06
C LEU A 99 9.55 -9.63 3.81
N CYS A 100 8.77 -8.59 4.01
CA CYS A 100 8.21 -7.76 2.95
C CYS A 100 8.32 -6.29 3.33
N VAL A 101 8.23 -5.41 2.35
CA VAL A 101 8.44 -3.97 2.51
C VAL A 101 7.29 -3.21 1.87
N ILE A 102 6.96 -2.12 2.48
CA ILE A 102 6.01 -1.15 1.92
C ILE A 102 6.76 -0.08 1.17
#